data_a9a2be4aca3f88f3aa890fb92bc931c7
#
_entry.id   a9a2be4aca3f88f3aa890fb92bc931c7
#
_cell.length_a   1.000
_cell.length_b   1.000
_cell.length_c   1.000
_cell.angle_alpha   90.00
_cell.angle_beta   90.00
_cell.angle_gamma   90.00
#
_symmetry.space_group_name_H-M   'P 1'
#
loop_
_entity.id
_entity.type
_entity.pdbx_description
1 polymer ?
#
loop_
_entity_poly.entity_id
_entity_poly.type
_entity_poly.pdbx_seq_one_letter_code
_entity_poly.pdbx_strand_id
1 'polypeptide(L)'
;MLDTRNVYETHIGTFKNSISPKTTNFREFPKWVKKLKSKIDTDQKVAMFCTGGIRCEKASSLMKKEGFKNVYQLKGGILNYFADVNENDSMWEGECFVFDDRVSLDHNLAKGSYDLCHGCRMPINSSDKKSKQYVLSLIHISEPTRRSY
;
A
#
# COMPACT_ATOMS: atom_id res chain seq x y z
N MET A 1 -8.23 -4.96 -9.34
CA MET A 1 -6.78 -4.88 -9.03
C MET A 1 -6.59 -4.95 -7.53
N LEU A 2 -5.60 -5.67 -7.05
CA LEU A 2 -5.35 -5.94 -5.64
C LEU A 2 -4.08 -5.22 -5.16
N ASP A 3 -4.22 -4.39 -4.14
CA ASP A 3 -3.09 -3.75 -3.45
C ASP A 3 -2.59 -4.70 -2.34
N THR A 4 -1.41 -5.28 -2.51
CA THR A 4 -0.85 -6.24 -1.55
C THR A 4 -0.09 -5.58 -0.40
N ARG A 5 -0.05 -4.24 -0.37
CA ARG A 5 0.65 -3.46 0.67
C ARG A 5 -0.16 -3.41 1.96
N ASN A 6 0.48 -2.90 2.99
CA ASN A 6 -0.15 -2.69 4.29
C ASN A 6 -1.06 -1.46 4.29
N VAL A 7 -1.98 -1.40 5.24
CA VAL A 7 -2.98 -0.34 5.34
C VAL A 7 -2.38 1.06 5.44
N TYR A 8 -1.26 1.24 6.16
CA TYR A 8 -0.62 2.55 6.28
C TYR A 8 -0.01 3.03 4.96
N GLU A 9 0.35 2.13 4.05
CA GLU A 9 0.82 2.46 2.71
C GLU A 9 -0.35 2.84 1.80
N THR A 10 -1.43 2.06 1.81
CA THR A 10 -2.62 2.31 0.98
C THR A 10 -3.35 3.60 1.38
N HIS A 11 -3.24 3.99 2.64
CA HIS A 11 -3.86 5.20 3.16
C HIS A 11 -3.35 6.48 2.50
N ILE A 12 -2.08 6.54 2.15
CA ILE A 12 -1.48 7.73 1.51
C ILE A 12 -1.54 7.71 -0.01
N GLY A 13 -1.83 6.59 -0.61
CA GLY A 13 -2.00 6.49 -2.06
C GLY A 13 -2.22 5.07 -2.55
N THR A 14 -3.05 4.93 -3.58
CA THR A 14 -3.34 3.65 -4.22
C THR A 14 -3.93 3.88 -5.62
N PHE A 15 -4.06 2.83 -6.43
CA PHE A 15 -4.75 2.91 -7.71
C PHE A 15 -6.27 3.04 -7.53
N LYS A 16 -6.91 3.79 -8.41
CA LYS A 16 -8.37 3.89 -8.50
C LYS A 16 -8.99 2.49 -8.57
N ASN A 17 -10.06 2.29 -7.82
CA ASN A 17 -10.83 1.03 -7.80
C ASN A 17 -10.03 -0.21 -7.39
N SER A 18 -8.88 -0.04 -6.75
CA SER A 18 -8.15 -1.16 -6.18
C SER A 18 -8.79 -1.68 -4.89
N ILE A 19 -8.59 -2.96 -4.63
CA ILE A 19 -9.04 -3.62 -3.40
C ILE A 19 -7.85 -3.74 -2.46
N SER A 20 -8.01 -3.28 -1.23
CA SER A 20 -7.02 -3.46 -0.17
C SER A 20 -7.49 -4.54 0.81
N PRO A 21 -6.64 -5.52 1.15
CA PRO A 21 -6.90 -6.46 2.24
C PRO A 21 -7.00 -5.80 3.61
N LYS A 22 -6.58 -4.55 3.74
CA LYS A 22 -6.49 -3.80 5.00
C LYS A 22 -5.67 -4.52 6.08
N THR A 23 -4.61 -5.18 5.64
CA THR A 23 -3.67 -5.87 6.54
C THR A 23 -2.70 -4.87 7.17
N THR A 24 -2.31 -5.11 8.42
CA THR A 24 -1.29 -4.32 9.12
C THR A 24 0.12 -4.81 8.85
N ASN A 25 0.24 -6.08 8.46
CA ASN A 25 1.48 -6.68 8.00
C ASN A 25 1.20 -7.78 6.98
N PHE A 26 2.22 -8.14 6.20
CA PHE A 26 2.08 -9.11 5.12
C PHE A 26 1.78 -10.55 5.61
N ARG A 27 2.02 -10.86 6.87
CA ARG A 27 1.72 -12.18 7.46
C ARG A 27 0.22 -12.47 7.53
N GLU A 28 -0.60 -11.44 7.49
CA GLU A 28 -2.06 -11.58 7.49
C GLU A 28 -2.64 -11.91 6.10
N PHE A 29 -1.85 -11.70 5.05
CA PHE A 29 -2.27 -11.89 3.66
C PHE A 29 -2.78 -13.32 3.35
N PRO A 30 -2.14 -14.40 3.80
CA PRO A 30 -2.64 -15.76 3.56
C PRO A 30 -4.05 -16.00 4.10
N LYS A 31 -4.34 -15.48 5.28
CA LYS A 31 -5.67 -15.59 5.90
C LYS A 31 -6.72 -14.83 5.09
N TRP A 32 -6.35 -13.66 4.58
CA TRP A 32 -7.23 -12.86 3.73
C TRP A 32 -7.51 -13.56 2.39
N VAL A 33 -6.51 -14.18 1.75
CA VAL A 33 -6.68 -14.93 0.50
C VAL A 33 -7.66 -16.08 0.66
N LYS A 34 -7.61 -16.81 1.76
CA LYS A 34 -8.59 -17.87 2.06
C LYS A 34 -10.02 -17.33 2.15
N LYS A 35 -10.20 -16.16 2.74
CA LYS A 35 -11.52 -15.49 2.76
C LYS A 35 -11.94 -15.02 1.37
N LEU A 36 -11.01 -14.52 0.57
CA LEU A 36 -11.29 -14.09 -0.80
C LEU A 36 -11.77 -15.26 -1.66
N LYS A 37 -11.13 -16.42 -1.53
CA LYS A 37 -11.50 -17.65 -2.26
C LYS A 37 -12.96 -18.06 -2.05
N SER A 38 -13.53 -17.74 -0.89
CA SER A 38 -14.96 -18.01 -0.63
C SER A 38 -15.91 -17.00 -1.26
N LYS A 39 -15.39 -15.88 -1.79
CA LYS A 39 -16.20 -14.76 -2.30
C LYS A 39 -16.12 -14.58 -3.81
N ILE A 40 -15.04 -14.99 -4.43
CA ILE A 40 -14.84 -14.86 -5.86
C ILE A 40 -14.43 -16.19 -6.50
N ASP A 41 -14.76 -16.33 -7.78
CA ASP A 41 -14.36 -17.49 -8.56
C ASP A 41 -12.83 -17.51 -8.76
N THR A 42 -12.22 -18.69 -8.60
CA THR A 42 -10.78 -18.89 -8.80
C THR A 42 -10.34 -18.77 -10.26
N ASP A 43 -11.27 -18.78 -11.20
CA ASP A 43 -11.01 -18.52 -12.62
C ASP A 43 -10.97 -17.02 -12.96
N GLN A 44 -11.41 -16.16 -12.04
CA GLN A 44 -11.37 -14.72 -12.24
C GLN A 44 -9.94 -14.20 -12.33
N LYS A 45 -9.71 -13.26 -13.25
CA LYS A 45 -8.41 -12.59 -13.37
C LYS A 45 -8.14 -11.69 -12.16
N VAL A 46 -7.00 -11.91 -11.52
CA VAL A 46 -6.54 -11.10 -10.38
C VAL A 46 -5.21 -10.45 -10.76
N ALA A 47 -5.19 -9.14 -10.86
CA ALA A 47 -3.97 -8.36 -11.02
C ALA A 47 -3.60 -7.73 -9.67
N MET A 48 -2.33 -7.76 -9.29
CA MET A 48 -1.84 -7.25 -8.02
C MET A 48 -0.63 -6.34 -8.20
N PHE A 49 -0.39 -5.51 -7.21
CA PHE A 49 0.75 -4.59 -7.18
C PHE A 49 1.26 -4.36 -5.76
N CYS A 50 2.50 -3.94 -5.68
CA CYS A 50 3.14 -3.38 -4.49
C CYS A 50 4.15 -2.32 -4.92
N THR A 51 4.95 -1.79 -4.01
CA THR A 51 5.88 -0.71 -4.31
C THR A 51 6.91 -1.08 -5.37
N GLY A 52 7.63 -2.19 -5.21
CA GLY A 52 8.69 -2.64 -6.11
C GLY A 52 8.49 -4.02 -6.72
N GLY A 53 7.38 -4.70 -6.44
CA GLY A 53 7.08 -6.03 -6.99
C GLY A 53 7.48 -7.23 -6.11
N ILE A 54 8.31 -7.05 -5.09
CA ILE A 54 8.84 -8.16 -4.27
C ILE A 54 7.73 -8.90 -3.50
N ARG A 55 6.83 -8.18 -2.86
CA ARG A 55 5.70 -8.78 -2.14
C ARG A 55 4.73 -9.51 -3.08
N CYS A 56 4.56 -8.99 -4.29
CA CYS A 56 3.70 -9.59 -5.30
C CYS A 56 4.19 -10.96 -5.75
N GLU A 57 5.48 -11.22 -5.76
CA GLU A 57 6.01 -12.54 -6.10
C GLU A 57 5.53 -13.59 -5.10
N LYS A 58 5.61 -13.29 -3.81
CA LYS A 58 5.10 -14.16 -2.75
C LYS A 58 3.58 -14.26 -2.77
N ALA A 59 2.90 -13.14 -2.96
CA ALA A 59 1.45 -13.06 -3.01
C ALA A 59 0.87 -13.86 -4.18
N SER A 60 1.44 -13.73 -5.39
CA SER A 60 0.99 -14.45 -6.57
C SER A 60 1.24 -15.95 -6.46
N SER A 61 2.38 -16.34 -5.93
CA SER A 61 2.71 -17.74 -5.65
C SER A 61 1.70 -18.39 -4.69
N LEU A 62 1.38 -17.68 -3.61
CA LEU A 62 0.37 -18.13 -2.64
C LEU A 62 -1.02 -18.25 -3.29
N MET A 63 -1.45 -17.25 -4.06
CA MET A 63 -2.76 -17.27 -4.71
C MET A 63 -2.87 -18.42 -5.71
N LYS A 64 -1.83 -18.69 -6.50
CA LYS A 64 -1.80 -19.84 -7.39
C LYS A 64 -1.90 -21.16 -6.62
N LYS A 65 -1.21 -21.26 -5.49
CA LYS A 65 -1.26 -22.44 -4.60
C LYS A 65 -2.65 -22.64 -4.00
N GLU A 66 -3.38 -21.57 -3.75
CA GLU A 66 -4.77 -21.60 -3.28
C GLU A 66 -5.79 -21.88 -4.40
N GLY A 67 -5.35 -22.03 -5.64
CA GLY A 67 -6.16 -22.44 -6.78
C GLY A 67 -6.58 -21.34 -7.76
N PHE A 68 -6.14 -20.09 -7.55
CA PHE A 68 -6.37 -19.03 -8.52
C PHE A 68 -5.56 -19.25 -9.79
N LYS A 69 -6.24 -19.30 -10.94
CA LYS A 69 -5.61 -19.68 -12.20
C LYS A 69 -4.99 -18.50 -12.96
N ASN A 70 -5.60 -17.32 -12.85
CA ASN A 70 -5.27 -16.14 -13.65
C ASN A 70 -4.75 -15.01 -12.74
N VAL A 71 -3.48 -15.12 -12.32
CA VAL A 71 -2.83 -14.19 -11.42
C VAL A 71 -1.76 -13.40 -12.16
N TYR A 72 -1.85 -12.07 -12.10
CA TYR A 72 -0.95 -11.13 -12.77
C TYR A 72 -0.32 -10.16 -11.76
N GLN A 73 0.85 -9.65 -12.10
CA GLN A 73 1.58 -8.67 -11.31
C GLN A 73 1.88 -7.43 -12.14
N LEU A 74 1.85 -6.27 -11.52
CA LEU A 74 2.37 -5.04 -12.12
C LEU A 74 3.91 -5.12 -12.16
N LYS A 75 4.45 -5.18 -13.36
CA LYS A 75 5.89 -5.33 -13.59
C LYS A 75 6.67 -4.15 -12.98
N GLY A 76 7.62 -4.45 -12.10
CA GLY A 76 8.43 -3.44 -11.41
C GLY A 76 7.69 -2.63 -10.36
N GLY A 77 6.40 -2.94 -10.09
CA GLY A 77 5.59 -2.29 -9.08
C GLY A 77 5.21 -0.84 -9.41
N ILE A 78 4.77 -0.12 -8.37
CA ILE A 78 4.30 1.27 -8.50
C ILE A 78 5.41 2.20 -8.99
N LEU A 79 6.64 2.01 -8.53
CA LEU A 79 7.75 2.89 -8.90
C LEU A 79 8.05 2.82 -10.39
N ASN A 80 8.01 1.63 -10.99
CA ASN A 80 8.16 1.48 -12.43
C ASN A 80 6.97 2.09 -13.19
N TYR A 81 5.76 1.95 -12.67
CA TYR A 81 4.58 2.60 -13.23
C TYR A 81 4.73 4.12 -13.29
N PHE A 82 5.24 4.75 -12.24
CA PHE A 82 5.50 6.19 -12.21
C PHE A 82 6.56 6.63 -13.23
N ALA A 83 7.55 5.77 -13.50
CA ALA A 83 8.55 6.05 -14.52
C ALA A 83 8.01 5.97 -15.94
N ASP A 84 7.06 5.06 -16.20
CA ASP A 84 6.56 4.75 -17.54
C ASP A 84 5.29 5.51 -17.95
N VAL A 85 4.48 5.94 -16.98
CA VAL A 85 3.15 6.55 -17.23
C VAL A 85 3.14 8.02 -16.82
N ASN A 86 2.69 8.90 -17.72
CA ASN A 86 2.53 10.30 -17.41
C ASN A 86 1.46 10.54 -16.34
N GLU A 87 1.64 11.56 -15.52
CA GLU A 87 0.72 11.90 -14.44
C GLU A 87 -0.72 12.12 -14.94
N ASN A 88 -0.88 12.74 -16.11
CA ASN A 88 -2.20 13.01 -16.72
C ASN A 88 -2.95 11.74 -17.13
N ASP A 89 -2.24 10.66 -17.44
CA ASP A 89 -2.79 9.36 -17.86
C ASP A 89 -2.84 8.37 -16.69
N SER A 90 -2.39 8.78 -15.53
CA SER A 90 -2.22 7.91 -14.37
C SER A 90 -3.55 7.57 -13.71
N MET A 91 -3.69 6.31 -13.33
CA MET A 91 -4.77 5.80 -12.49
C MET A 91 -4.42 5.82 -10.99
N TRP A 92 -3.26 6.36 -10.64
CA TRP A 92 -2.80 6.47 -9.25
C TRP A 92 -3.40 7.71 -8.58
N GLU A 93 -3.79 7.56 -7.32
CA GLU A 93 -4.25 8.64 -6.46
C GLU A 93 -3.38 8.73 -5.21
N GLY A 94 -2.89 9.93 -4.90
CA GLY A 94 -2.05 10.18 -3.73
C GLY A 94 -0.56 9.97 -3.96
N GLU A 95 0.16 9.68 -2.89
CA GLU A 95 1.60 9.45 -2.89
C GLU A 95 1.94 7.98 -2.64
N CYS A 96 3.13 7.54 -3.04
CA CYS A 96 3.59 6.18 -2.82
C CYS A 96 4.51 6.12 -1.61
N PHE A 97 4.14 5.32 -0.60
CA PHE A 97 5.01 5.05 0.55
C PHE A 97 6.26 4.28 0.13
N VAL A 98 7.43 4.71 0.60
CA VAL A 98 8.70 4.04 0.42
C VAL A 98 9.40 3.84 1.77
N PHE A 99 10.18 2.75 1.88
CA PHE A 99 10.84 2.35 3.13
C PHE A 99 12.24 2.97 3.27
N ASP A 100 12.39 4.23 2.92
CA ASP A 100 13.63 4.99 3.09
C ASP A 100 13.36 6.37 3.70
N ASP A 101 14.39 7.21 3.80
CA ASP A 101 14.30 8.53 4.43
C ASP A 101 13.36 9.51 3.73
N ARG A 102 12.97 9.24 2.49
CA ARG A 102 12.00 10.06 1.75
C ARG A 102 10.57 9.87 2.24
N VAL A 103 10.26 8.73 2.80
CA VAL A 103 8.95 8.30 3.34
C VAL A 103 7.89 8.13 2.27
N SER A 104 7.71 9.08 1.38
CA SER A 104 6.78 9.00 0.24
C SER A 104 7.37 9.65 -1.01
N LEU A 105 6.87 9.22 -2.16
CA LEU A 105 7.19 9.78 -3.47
C LEU A 105 5.91 10.22 -4.16
N ASP A 106 5.99 11.33 -4.88
CA ASP A 106 4.94 11.75 -5.80
C ASP A 106 5.05 10.98 -7.14
N HIS A 107 4.15 11.27 -8.07
CA HIS A 107 4.13 10.62 -9.39
C HIS A 107 5.41 10.86 -10.22
N ASN A 108 6.14 11.94 -9.96
CA ASN A 108 7.39 12.27 -10.63
C ASN A 108 8.63 11.66 -9.95
N LEU A 109 8.43 10.75 -9.01
CA LEU A 109 9.47 10.12 -8.20
C LEU A 109 10.26 11.12 -7.32
N ALA A 110 9.71 12.31 -7.10
CA ALA A 110 10.24 13.28 -6.15
C ALA A 110 9.73 13.01 -4.73
N LYS A 111 10.48 13.48 -3.73
CA LYS A 111 10.05 13.38 -2.34
C LYS A 111 8.67 14.00 -2.14
N GLY A 112 7.74 13.25 -1.53
CA GLY A 112 6.39 13.69 -1.25
C GLY A 112 6.25 14.53 0.02
N SER A 113 5.02 14.68 0.47
CA SER A 113 4.63 15.56 1.60
C SER A 113 4.60 14.88 2.96
N TYR A 114 4.84 13.58 3.03
CA TYR A 114 4.79 12.81 4.27
C TYR A 114 6.14 12.68 4.96
N ASP A 115 6.10 12.70 6.30
CA ASP A 115 7.22 12.35 7.17
C ASP A 115 6.84 11.15 8.04
N LEU A 116 7.83 10.49 8.65
CA LEU A 116 7.56 9.48 9.67
C LEU A 116 7.35 10.14 11.03
N CYS A 117 6.30 9.73 11.73
CA CYS A 117 6.15 10.07 13.13
C CYS A 117 7.23 9.38 13.97
N HIS A 118 7.99 10.14 14.74
CA HIS A 118 9.05 9.59 15.60
C HIS A 118 8.51 8.67 16.70
N GLY A 119 7.25 8.88 17.12
CA GLY A 119 6.61 8.05 18.14
C GLY A 119 6.15 6.69 17.61
N CYS A 120 5.30 6.69 16.59
CA CYS A 120 4.66 5.46 16.10
C CYS A 120 5.14 4.95 14.75
N ARG A 121 6.05 5.67 14.09
CA ARG A 121 6.64 5.32 12.79
C ARG A 121 5.64 5.25 11.63
N MET A 122 4.46 5.83 11.78
CA MET A 122 3.47 5.94 10.71
C MET A 122 3.69 7.21 9.88
N PRO A 123 3.32 7.22 8.58
CA PRO A 123 3.42 8.41 7.75
C PRO A 123 2.42 9.47 8.22
N ILE A 124 2.88 10.68 8.35
CA ILE A 124 2.09 11.86 8.76
C ILE A 124 2.40 13.03 7.85
N ASN A 125 1.38 13.82 7.55
CA ASN A 125 1.53 15.05 6.78
C ASN A 125 1.44 16.30 7.67
N SER A 126 1.53 17.48 7.07
CA SER A 126 1.44 18.74 7.81
C SER A 126 0.10 18.95 8.51
N SER A 127 -0.99 18.43 7.96
CA SER A 127 -2.31 18.49 8.58
C SER A 127 -2.39 17.62 9.84
N ASP A 128 -1.82 16.41 9.77
CA ASP A 128 -1.76 15.51 10.93
C ASP A 128 -0.97 16.13 12.08
N LYS A 129 0.16 16.79 11.77
CA LYS A 129 0.99 17.48 12.77
C LYS A 129 0.30 18.66 13.46
N LYS A 130 -0.67 19.28 12.79
CA LYS A 130 -1.48 20.38 13.36
C LYS A 130 -2.66 19.89 14.20
N SER A 131 -2.96 18.61 14.17
CA SER A 131 -4.06 18.04 14.97
C SER A 131 -3.77 18.16 16.46
N LYS A 132 -4.81 18.50 17.24
CA LYS A 132 -4.73 18.49 18.72
C LYS A 132 -4.43 17.10 19.29
N GLN A 133 -4.69 16.06 18.54
CA GLN A 133 -4.41 14.67 18.92
C GLN A 133 -2.96 14.27 18.65
N TYR A 134 -2.19 15.08 17.91
CA TYR A 134 -0.79 14.83 17.65
C TYR A 134 0.06 15.28 18.83
N VAL A 135 0.68 14.32 19.50
CA VAL A 135 1.63 14.56 20.57
C VAL A 135 2.91 13.84 20.26
N LEU A 136 4.01 14.57 20.17
CA LEU A 136 5.33 14.00 19.94
C LEU A 136 6.09 13.85 21.24
N SER A 137 6.39 12.62 21.62
CA SER A 137 7.30 12.31 22.73
C SER A 137 8.04 11.02 22.47
N LEU A 138 9.13 10.78 23.20
CA LEU A 138 9.96 9.57 23.01
C LEU A 138 9.23 8.26 23.36
N ILE A 139 8.17 8.33 24.14
CA ILE A 139 7.41 7.17 24.60
C ILE A 139 5.95 7.19 24.12
N HIS A 140 5.58 8.18 23.32
CA HIS A 140 4.22 8.38 22.86
C HIS A 140 3.99 7.77 21.48
N ILE A 141 2.77 7.25 21.25
CA ILE A 141 2.26 6.91 19.93
C ILE A 141 1.28 8.01 19.50
N SER A 142 1.55 8.66 18.38
CA SER A 142 0.74 9.74 17.85
C SER A 142 -0.71 9.30 17.57
N GLU A 143 -1.69 9.99 18.11
CA GLU A 143 -3.11 9.70 17.88
C GLU A 143 -3.55 9.82 16.41
N PRO A 144 -3.07 10.78 15.61
CA PRO A 144 -3.39 10.82 14.18
C PRO A 144 -3.07 9.54 13.43
N THR A 145 -2.07 8.82 13.87
CA THR A 145 -1.63 7.56 13.24
C THR A 145 -2.29 6.32 13.81
N ARG A 146 -3.07 6.48 14.89
CA ARG A 146 -3.90 5.41 15.46
C ARG A 146 -5.27 5.29 14.81
N ARG A 147 -5.58 6.14 13.85
CA ARG A 147 -6.85 6.08 13.14
C ARG A 147 -7.10 4.68 12.61
N SER A 148 -8.35 4.25 12.70
CA SER A 148 -8.79 3.01 12.06
C SER A 148 -8.71 3.19 10.54
N TYR A 149 -7.86 2.42 9.92
CA TYR A 149 -7.69 2.42 8.47
C TYR A 149 -8.71 1.48 7.81
#